data_663a012bebc09c043b6b3f6336f64e59
#
_entry.id   663a012bebc09c043b6b3f6336f64e59
#
_cell.length_a   1.000
_cell.length_b   1.000
_cell.length_c   1.000
_cell.angle_alpha   90.00
_cell.angle_beta   90.00
_cell.angle_gamma   90.00
#
_symmetry.space_group_name_H-M   'P 1'
#
loop_
_entity.id
_entity.type
_entity.pdbx_description
1 polymer ?
#
loop_
_entity_poly.entity_id
_entity_poly.type
_entity_poly.pdbx_seq_one_letter_code
_entity_poly.pdbx_strand_id
1 'polypeptide(L)'
;MLLANINLVVKDSSEWFPFQNFGSTGPTLEYVRECGFYPICVYKPYDHATEKLVSAAPHLIDGQVFTVDVAPMTEEDLAQRIATQWQVIRTHRNQMLKDSDWTQVADAPVDKAAWATYRQALRDIPTQADPFAIQWPTNP
;
A
#
# COMPACT_ATOMS: atom_id res chain seq x y z
N MET A 1 1.09 -19.87 -11.12
CA MET A 1 2.38 -19.31 -10.65
C MET A 1 3.18 -18.82 -11.84
N LEU A 2 3.72 -17.60 -11.80
CA LEU A 2 4.63 -17.10 -12.83
C LEU A 2 6.05 -17.64 -12.62
N LEU A 3 6.65 -18.13 -13.67
CA LEU A 3 7.99 -18.71 -13.71
C LEU A 3 8.79 -18.14 -14.88
N ALA A 4 10.11 -18.08 -14.74
CA ALA A 4 11.03 -17.76 -15.82
C ALA A 4 11.97 -18.92 -16.07
N ASN A 5 12.34 -19.13 -17.33
CA ASN A 5 13.43 -20.05 -17.72
C ASN A 5 14.80 -19.34 -17.63
N ILE A 6 15.88 -20.06 -17.94
CA ILE A 6 17.25 -19.51 -17.96
C ILE A 6 17.42 -18.33 -18.94
N ASN A 7 16.58 -18.20 -19.95
CA ASN A 7 16.59 -17.09 -20.90
C ASN A 7 15.68 -15.93 -20.45
N LEU A 8 15.22 -15.93 -19.19
CA LEU A 8 14.35 -14.94 -18.58
C LEU A 8 12.98 -14.77 -19.28
N VAL A 9 12.53 -15.79 -20.02
CA VAL A 9 11.17 -15.82 -20.57
C VAL A 9 10.19 -16.14 -19.44
N VAL A 10 9.25 -15.24 -19.21
CA VAL A 10 8.24 -15.33 -18.13
C VAL A 10 6.94 -15.87 -18.68
N LYS A 11 6.41 -16.93 -18.06
CA LYS A 11 5.09 -17.51 -18.37
C LYS A 11 4.45 -18.09 -17.12
N ASP A 12 3.16 -18.38 -17.19
CA ASP A 12 2.49 -19.16 -16.15
C ASP A 12 3.00 -20.62 -16.13
N SER A 13 2.96 -21.23 -14.94
CA SER A 13 3.40 -22.64 -14.77
C SER A 13 2.59 -23.62 -15.63
N SER A 14 1.35 -23.33 -15.92
CA SER A 14 0.51 -24.15 -16.80
C SER A 14 0.97 -24.14 -18.26
N GLU A 15 1.61 -23.06 -18.71
CA GLU A 15 2.20 -22.98 -20.05
C GLU A 15 3.54 -23.72 -20.15
N TRP A 16 4.30 -23.77 -19.04
CA TRP A 16 5.56 -24.52 -18.98
C TRP A 16 5.35 -26.03 -18.80
N PHE A 17 4.28 -26.40 -18.10
CA PHE A 17 3.96 -27.79 -17.73
C PHE A 17 2.52 -28.16 -18.14
N PRO A 18 2.17 -28.14 -19.42
CA PRO A 18 0.79 -28.26 -19.88
C PRO A 18 0.13 -29.60 -19.60
N PHE A 19 0.95 -30.65 -19.32
CA PHE A 19 0.45 -32.00 -19.06
C PHE A 19 0.55 -32.41 -17.60
N GLN A 20 0.92 -31.49 -16.70
CA GLN A 20 1.05 -31.77 -15.27
C GLN A 20 -0.06 -31.09 -14.47
N ASN A 21 -0.65 -31.84 -13.56
CA ASN A 21 -1.63 -31.32 -12.63
C ASN A 21 -1.00 -31.16 -11.24
N PHE A 22 -0.72 -29.94 -10.85
CA PHE A 22 -0.16 -29.60 -9.54
C PHE A 22 -1.24 -29.31 -8.46
N GLY A 23 -2.52 -29.53 -8.77
CA GLY A 23 -3.62 -29.17 -7.90
C GLY A 23 -3.79 -27.63 -7.75
N SER A 24 -4.46 -27.21 -6.69
CA SER A 24 -4.77 -25.79 -6.44
C SER A 24 -3.58 -24.95 -5.98
N THR A 25 -2.52 -25.58 -5.47
CA THR A 25 -1.33 -24.90 -4.93
C THR A 25 -0.23 -24.67 -5.97
N GLY A 26 -0.35 -25.27 -7.16
CA GLY A 26 0.68 -25.20 -8.19
C GLY A 26 1.92 -26.07 -7.88
N PRO A 27 2.99 -25.98 -8.70
CA PRO A 27 4.23 -26.70 -8.48
C PRO A 27 4.96 -26.18 -7.22
N THR A 28 5.70 -27.07 -6.54
CA THR A 28 6.58 -26.67 -5.43
C THR A 28 7.80 -25.90 -5.95
N LEU A 29 8.39 -25.04 -5.12
CA LEU A 29 9.60 -24.30 -5.48
C LEU A 29 10.80 -25.22 -5.75
N GLU A 30 10.89 -26.35 -5.04
CA GLU A 30 11.93 -27.35 -5.23
C GLU A 30 11.82 -27.97 -6.63
N TYR A 31 10.64 -28.47 -6.98
CA TYR A 31 10.37 -29.03 -8.32
C TYR A 31 10.65 -28.02 -9.43
N VAL A 32 10.23 -26.78 -9.27
CA VAL A 32 10.48 -25.70 -10.25
C VAL A 32 11.98 -25.51 -10.49
N ARG A 33 12.78 -25.49 -9.41
CA ARG A 33 14.24 -25.31 -9.48
C ARG A 33 14.93 -26.53 -10.12
N GLU A 34 14.53 -27.74 -9.78
CA GLU A 34 15.04 -28.97 -10.39
C GLU A 34 14.78 -29.02 -11.91
N CYS A 35 13.65 -28.46 -12.36
CA CYS A 35 13.32 -28.32 -13.77
C CYS A 35 14.06 -27.14 -14.46
N GLY A 36 14.90 -26.40 -13.76
CA GLY A 36 15.66 -25.27 -14.33
C GLY A 36 14.85 -23.99 -14.50
N PHE A 37 13.75 -23.83 -13.73
CA PHE A 37 12.95 -22.63 -13.73
C PHE A 37 13.13 -21.83 -12.43
N TYR A 38 12.85 -20.53 -12.49
CA TYR A 38 13.00 -19.60 -11.38
C TYR A 38 11.65 -18.97 -11.03
N PRO A 39 11.32 -18.85 -9.73
CA PRO A 39 10.13 -18.11 -9.31
C PRO A 39 10.29 -16.62 -9.63
N ILE A 40 9.18 -15.97 -9.98
CA ILE A 40 9.12 -14.53 -10.21
C ILE A 40 8.87 -13.79 -8.93
N CYS A 41 9.73 -12.82 -8.64
CA CYS A 41 9.55 -11.83 -7.58
C CYS A 41 9.07 -10.50 -8.16
N VAL A 42 7.95 -10.03 -7.65
CA VAL A 42 7.35 -8.73 -8.00
C VAL A 42 7.54 -7.69 -6.88
N TYR A 43 8.38 -8.00 -5.91
CA TYR A 43 8.64 -7.16 -4.75
C TYR A 43 10.13 -7.21 -4.39
N LYS A 44 10.70 -6.04 -4.10
CA LYS A 44 11.99 -5.86 -3.44
C LYS A 44 11.77 -4.98 -2.20
N PRO A 45 12.47 -5.21 -1.10
CA PRO A 45 12.44 -4.28 0.04
C PRO A 45 12.90 -2.88 -0.41
N TYR A 46 12.17 -1.85 0.00
CA TYR A 46 12.47 -0.47 -0.32
C TYR A 46 11.99 0.48 0.78
N ASP A 47 12.56 1.67 0.84
CA ASP A 47 12.08 2.71 1.75
C ASP A 47 10.82 3.37 1.18
N HIS A 48 9.69 3.05 1.77
CA HIS A 48 8.39 3.59 1.37
C HIS A 48 8.28 5.13 1.49
N ALA A 49 9.22 5.79 2.18
CA ALA A 49 9.21 7.24 2.31
C ALA A 49 9.83 7.94 1.09
N THR A 50 10.85 7.35 0.49
CA THR A 50 11.71 7.98 -0.52
C THR A 50 11.83 7.19 -1.83
N GLU A 51 11.38 5.93 -1.85
CA GLU A 51 11.55 5.01 -2.97
C GLU A 51 10.23 4.43 -3.43
N LYS A 52 10.21 3.92 -4.65
CA LYS A 52 9.09 3.18 -5.27
C LYS A 52 9.58 1.97 -6.06
N LEU A 53 8.70 0.98 -6.21
CA LEU A 53 8.94 -0.10 -7.15
C LEU A 53 8.61 0.36 -8.56
N VAL A 54 9.49 0.06 -9.50
CA VAL A 54 9.30 0.30 -10.94
C VAL A 54 9.39 -1.01 -11.69
N SER A 55 8.66 -1.14 -12.78
CA SER A 55 8.80 -2.30 -13.68
C SER A 55 10.19 -2.35 -14.27
N ALA A 56 10.79 -3.52 -14.27
CA ALA A 56 12.10 -3.78 -14.84
C ALA A 56 12.05 -4.99 -15.80
N ALA A 57 13.00 -5.05 -16.72
CA ALA A 57 13.21 -6.26 -17.49
C ALA A 57 13.54 -7.44 -16.55
N PRO A 58 13.05 -8.65 -16.82
CA PRO A 58 13.35 -9.81 -15.98
C PRO A 58 14.87 -9.99 -15.81
N HIS A 59 15.32 -10.09 -14.58
CA HIS A 59 16.74 -10.29 -14.24
C HIS A 59 16.88 -11.22 -13.03
N LEU A 60 17.97 -12.00 -12.99
CA LEU A 60 18.23 -13.02 -11.99
C LEU A 60 19.10 -12.45 -10.86
N ILE A 61 18.63 -12.57 -9.61
CA ILE A 61 19.39 -12.29 -8.40
C ILE A 61 19.17 -13.45 -7.41
N ASP A 62 20.22 -14.07 -6.93
CA ASP A 62 20.20 -15.12 -5.90
C ASP A 62 19.18 -16.25 -6.17
N GLY A 63 19.08 -16.69 -7.41
CA GLY A 63 18.17 -17.77 -7.80
C GLY A 63 16.68 -17.39 -7.84
N GLN A 64 16.39 -16.09 -7.92
CA GLN A 64 15.03 -15.55 -8.12
C GLN A 64 15.06 -14.57 -9.30
N VAL A 65 14.02 -14.58 -10.11
CA VAL A 65 13.88 -13.63 -11.22
C VAL A 65 12.99 -12.47 -10.76
N PHE A 66 13.55 -11.27 -10.78
CA PHE A 66 12.85 -10.03 -10.48
C PHE A 66 12.34 -9.38 -11.77
N THR A 67 11.13 -8.84 -11.71
CA THR A 67 10.51 -8.02 -12.76
C THR A 67 10.27 -6.58 -12.29
N VAL A 68 10.85 -6.25 -11.14
CA VAL A 68 10.79 -4.93 -10.52
C VAL A 68 12.16 -4.51 -10.02
N ASP A 69 12.41 -3.22 -10.04
CA ASP A 69 13.53 -2.56 -9.38
C ASP A 69 13.06 -1.48 -8.41
N VAL A 70 13.96 -1.07 -7.54
CA VAL A 70 13.75 0.06 -6.64
C VAL A 70 14.31 1.31 -7.29
N ALA A 71 13.52 2.38 -7.31
CA ALA A 71 13.95 3.68 -7.81
C ALA A 71 13.56 4.78 -6.81
N PRO A 72 14.33 5.86 -6.70
CA PRO A 72 13.91 7.00 -5.90
C PRO A 72 12.61 7.60 -6.44
N MET A 73 11.76 8.11 -5.54
CA MET A 73 10.58 8.87 -5.92
C MET A 73 11.01 10.20 -6.54
N THR A 74 10.33 10.61 -7.61
CA THR A 74 10.45 11.95 -8.16
C THR A 74 9.72 12.98 -7.27
N GLU A 75 9.99 14.26 -7.48
CA GLU A 75 9.22 15.32 -6.79
C GLU A 75 7.72 15.21 -7.06
N GLU A 76 7.33 14.80 -8.26
CA GLU A 76 5.94 14.59 -8.64
C GLU A 76 5.33 13.39 -7.89
N ASP A 77 6.05 12.28 -7.76
CA ASP A 77 5.62 11.12 -6.96
C ASP A 77 5.38 11.50 -5.49
N LEU A 78 6.31 12.28 -4.92
CA LEU A 78 6.21 12.75 -3.54
C LEU A 78 5.01 13.69 -3.37
N ALA A 79 4.81 14.64 -4.29
CA ALA A 79 3.67 15.54 -4.27
C ALA A 79 2.34 14.78 -4.38
N GLN A 80 2.25 13.79 -5.27
CA GLN A 80 1.08 12.94 -5.42
C GLN A 80 0.80 12.11 -4.16
N ARG A 81 1.83 11.57 -3.54
CA ARG A 81 1.73 10.83 -2.28
C ARG A 81 1.19 11.71 -1.15
N ILE A 82 1.72 12.92 -1.00
CA ILE A 82 1.26 13.91 -0.03
C ILE A 82 -0.22 14.27 -0.28
N ALA A 83 -0.57 14.54 -1.54
CA ALA A 83 -1.94 14.88 -1.92
C ALA A 83 -2.93 13.73 -1.60
N THR A 84 -2.54 12.49 -1.91
CA THR A 84 -3.33 11.30 -1.61
C THR A 84 -3.52 11.12 -0.10
N GLN A 85 -2.45 11.29 0.68
CA GLN A 85 -2.53 11.19 2.14
C GLN A 85 -3.46 12.26 2.73
N TRP A 86 -3.42 13.50 2.23
CA TRP A 86 -4.36 14.54 2.63
C TRP A 86 -5.82 14.19 2.31
N GLN A 87 -6.10 13.50 1.22
CA GLN A 87 -7.45 13.02 0.91
C GLN A 87 -7.94 11.99 1.94
N VAL A 88 -7.09 11.03 2.31
CA VAL A 88 -7.40 10.03 3.35
C VAL A 88 -7.70 10.72 4.67
N ILE A 89 -6.85 11.67 5.10
CA ILE A 89 -7.03 12.43 6.34
C ILE A 89 -8.35 13.22 6.33
N ARG A 90 -8.66 13.91 5.23
CA ARG A 90 -9.93 14.66 5.11
C ARG A 90 -11.14 13.73 5.18
N THR A 91 -11.07 12.56 4.57
CA THR A 91 -12.14 11.57 4.63
C THR A 91 -12.37 11.09 6.06
N HIS A 92 -11.30 10.71 6.75
CA HIS A 92 -11.36 10.28 8.15
C HIS A 92 -11.90 11.41 9.06
N ARG A 93 -11.35 12.62 8.95
CA ARG A 93 -11.84 13.80 9.68
C ARG A 93 -13.33 14.07 9.46
N ASN A 94 -13.78 14.01 8.21
CA ASN A 94 -15.19 14.23 7.86
C ASN A 94 -16.09 13.17 8.50
N GLN A 95 -15.63 11.92 8.58
CA GLN A 95 -16.35 10.87 9.28
C GLN A 95 -16.47 11.19 10.78
N MET A 96 -15.37 11.59 11.43
CA MET A 96 -15.38 11.97 12.85
C MET A 96 -16.30 13.17 13.13
N LEU A 97 -16.34 14.16 12.23
CA LEU A 97 -17.29 15.28 12.33
C LEU A 97 -18.73 14.80 12.21
N LYS A 98 -19.03 13.92 11.26
CA LYS A 98 -20.37 13.32 11.08
C LYS A 98 -20.77 12.51 12.31
N ASP A 99 -19.89 11.67 12.82
CA ASP A 99 -20.14 10.83 13.99
C ASP A 99 -20.41 11.64 15.26
N SER A 100 -19.93 12.89 15.31
CA SER A 100 -20.15 13.83 16.40
C SER A 100 -21.29 14.85 16.16
N ASP A 101 -22.01 14.80 15.04
CA ASP A 101 -23.08 15.76 14.71
C ASP A 101 -24.23 15.74 15.73
N TRP A 102 -24.55 14.57 16.26
CA TRP A 102 -25.58 14.42 17.28
C TRP A 102 -25.31 15.23 18.56
N THR A 103 -24.03 15.54 18.86
CA THR A 103 -23.66 16.34 20.04
C THR A 103 -24.09 17.81 19.91
N GLN A 104 -24.46 18.25 18.71
CA GLN A 104 -24.81 19.65 18.42
C GLN A 104 -26.30 19.93 18.56
N VAL A 105 -27.15 18.89 18.73
CA VAL A 105 -28.59 19.09 18.96
C VAL A 105 -28.84 19.73 20.32
N ALA A 106 -29.96 20.49 20.45
CA ALA A 106 -30.21 21.34 21.61
C ALA A 106 -30.32 20.57 22.92
N ASP A 107 -30.87 19.37 22.88
CA ASP A 107 -31.14 18.48 24.02
C ASP A 107 -30.10 17.34 24.20
N ALA A 108 -28.96 17.40 23.48
CA ALA A 108 -27.91 16.40 23.64
C ALA A 108 -27.37 16.42 25.10
N PRO A 109 -27.33 15.26 25.78
CA PRO A 109 -26.91 15.16 27.17
C PRO A 109 -25.38 15.09 27.33
N VAL A 110 -24.67 16.11 26.80
CA VAL A 110 -23.20 16.15 26.72
C VAL A 110 -22.66 17.51 27.07
N ASP A 111 -21.36 17.59 27.44
CA ASP A 111 -20.66 18.86 27.58
C ASP A 111 -20.46 19.51 26.20
N LYS A 112 -21.34 20.43 25.84
CA LYS A 112 -21.32 21.10 24.53
C LYS A 112 -20.06 21.91 24.29
N ALA A 113 -19.45 22.49 25.34
CA ALA A 113 -18.23 23.29 25.22
C ALA A 113 -17.04 22.39 24.86
N ALA A 114 -16.90 21.25 25.53
CA ALA A 114 -15.88 20.24 25.23
C ALA A 114 -16.02 19.68 23.80
N TRP A 115 -17.25 19.31 23.39
CA TRP A 115 -17.52 18.83 22.03
C TRP A 115 -17.30 19.89 20.95
N ALA A 116 -17.63 21.16 21.23
CA ALA A 116 -17.34 22.26 20.30
C ALA A 116 -15.84 22.44 20.11
N THR A 117 -15.05 22.37 21.16
CA THR A 117 -13.58 22.44 21.12
C THR A 117 -12.99 21.27 20.31
N TYR A 118 -13.43 20.03 20.57
CA TYR A 118 -13.03 18.86 19.82
C TYR A 118 -13.33 19.00 18.31
N ARG A 119 -14.55 19.41 17.98
CA ARG A 119 -14.96 19.60 16.57
C ARG A 119 -14.20 20.72 15.89
N GLN A 120 -13.83 21.79 16.64
CA GLN A 120 -12.96 22.81 16.07
C GLN A 120 -11.56 22.27 15.81
N ALA A 121 -10.97 21.52 16.74
CA ALA A 121 -9.69 20.85 16.53
C ALA A 121 -9.71 19.90 15.32
N LEU A 122 -10.81 19.17 15.07
CA LEU A 122 -10.98 18.37 13.85
C LEU A 122 -10.97 19.24 12.59
N ARG A 123 -11.62 20.41 12.58
CA ARG A 123 -11.61 21.31 11.40
C ARG A 123 -10.22 21.85 11.12
N ASP A 124 -9.40 22.01 12.15
CA ASP A 124 -8.05 22.55 12.06
C ASP A 124 -7.01 21.49 11.63
N ILE A 125 -7.35 20.20 11.60
CA ILE A 125 -6.46 19.13 11.15
C ILE A 125 -5.72 19.46 9.82
N PRO A 126 -6.36 20.01 8.77
CA PRO A 126 -5.66 20.31 7.51
C PRO A 126 -4.65 21.45 7.59
N THR A 127 -4.52 22.15 8.71
CA THR A 127 -3.51 23.21 8.90
C THR A 127 -2.18 22.65 9.44
N GLN A 128 -2.13 21.37 9.80
CA GLN A 128 -0.89 20.71 10.20
C GLN A 128 0.04 20.54 9.00
N ALA A 129 1.36 20.61 9.24
CA ALA A 129 2.34 20.66 8.17
C ALA A 129 2.60 19.30 7.51
N ASP A 130 2.53 18.20 8.29
CA ASP A 130 2.90 16.86 7.84
C ASP A 130 1.68 15.92 7.87
N PRO A 131 1.20 15.44 6.70
CA PRO A 131 0.08 14.52 6.63
C PRO A 131 0.41 13.10 7.11
N PHE A 132 1.68 12.78 7.34
CA PHE A 132 2.10 11.47 7.86
C PHE A 132 2.28 11.45 9.39
N ALA A 133 2.21 12.64 10.03
CA ALA A 133 2.39 12.80 11.49
C ALA A 133 1.24 13.59 12.14
N ILE A 134 0.00 13.31 11.71
CA ILE A 134 -1.19 14.03 12.21
C ILE A 134 -1.42 13.78 13.69
N GLN A 135 -1.60 14.89 14.44
CA GLN A 135 -2.04 14.86 15.81
C GLN A 135 -3.58 14.95 15.84
N TRP A 136 -4.22 13.82 16.09
CA TRP A 136 -5.67 13.74 16.20
C TRP A 136 -6.16 14.19 17.59
N PRO A 137 -7.21 15.00 17.69
CA PRO A 137 -7.80 15.34 18.98
C PRO A 137 -8.49 14.12 19.59
N THR A 138 -8.45 14.01 20.92
CA THR A 138 -9.23 13.02 21.66
C THR A 138 -10.65 13.53 21.86
N ASN A 139 -11.64 12.66 21.66
CA ASN A 139 -13.03 13.03 21.97
C ASN A 139 -13.25 13.18 23.47
N PRO A 140 -14.15 14.05 23.89
CA PRO A 140 -14.52 14.24 25.29
C PRO A 140 -15.23 13.04 25.89
#